data_5bda7a3773561cdec1fc45111dc0c114
#
_entry.id   5bda7a3773561cdec1fc45111dc0c114
#
_cell.length_a   1.000
_cell.length_b   1.000
_cell.length_c   1.000
_cell.angle_alpha   90.00
_cell.angle_beta   90.00
_cell.angle_gamma   90.00
#
_symmetry.space_group_name_H-M   'P 1'
#
loop_
_entity.id
_entity.type
_entity.pdbx_description
1 polymer ?
#
loop_
_entity_poly.entity_id
_entity_poly.type
_entity_poly.pdbx_seq_one_letter_code
_entity_poly.pdbx_strand_id
1 'polypeptide(L)'
;MTPPLAIDRREVLKLAGAASIALLASAGTAPVAAVPRGTASSTIVLADHRYAESGIFAASLERQGARVIELASDRARTWFDAVEPLLPLGLRCLAGLTLESDLFVLERLAAQSGARKFYVGMHDWRCREGSAHRLSATIDLDPIATALVTGKERWAESLGEALGQTEMESRTERRLALNCPMRAARGPRFFVSWLIRWTA
;
A
#
# COMPACT_ATOMS: atom_id res chain seq x y z
N MET A 1 -30.94 -38.04 26.67
CA MET A 1 -29.98 -37.94 25.55
C MET A 1 -30.78 -37.45 24.36
N THR A 2 -30.67 -36.16 24.05
CA THR A 2 -31.38 -35.50 22.93
C THR A 2 -30.37 -35.37 21.75
N PRO A 3 -30.74 -35.77 20.53
CA PRO A 3 -29.83 -35.69 19.39
C PRO A 3 -29.68 -34.25 18.91
N PRO A 4 -28.53 -33.84 18.33
CA PRO A 4 -28.33 -32.51 17.80
C PRO A 4 -29.13 -32.30 16.49
N LEU A 5 -29.82 -31.18 16.41
CA LEU A 5 -30.51 -30.70 15.21
C LEU A 5 -29.47 -30.38 14.12
N ALA A 6 -29.45 -31.18 13.07
CA ALA A 6 -28.71 -30.88 11.85
C ALA A 6 -29.52 -29.85 11.04
N ILE A 7 -29.04 -28.63 10.95
CA ILE A 7 -29.60 -27.60 10.09
C ILE A 7 -29.08 -27.84 8.67
N ASP A 8 -29.99 -28.27 7.77
CA ASP A 8 -29.65 -28.45 6.35
C ASP A 8 -29.48 -27.08 5.66
N ARG A 9 -28.29 -26.85 5.13
CA ARG A 9 -27.92 -25.62 4.41
C ARG A 9 -28.76 -25.34 3.17
N ARG A 10 -29.54 -26.26 2.69
CA ARG A 10 -30.41 -26.10 1.53
C ARG A 10 -31.76 -25.42 1.85
N GLU A 11 -32.18 -25.42 3.10
CA GLU A 11 -33.44 -24.78 3.51
C GLU A 11 -33.31 -23.25 3.71
N VAL A 12 -32.11 -22.77 4.02
CA VAL A 12 -31.88 -21.33 4.24
C VAL A 12 -31.94 -20.52 2.93
N LEU A 13 -31.75 -21.15 1.78
CA LEU A 13 -31.76 -20.50 0.46
C LEU A 13 -33.16 -20.37 -0.19
N LYS A 14 -34.20 -20.96 0.41
CA LYS A 14 -35.57 -20.92 -0.14
C LYS A 14 -36.44 -19.79 0.40
N LEU A 15 -35.99 -19.05 1.41
CA LEU A 15 -36.77 -17.99 2.06
C LEU A 15 -36.46 -16.56 1.57
N ALA A 16 -35.62 -16.40 0.55
CA ALA A 16 -35.25 -15.10 -0.01
C ALA A 16 -35.92 -14.76 -1.35
N GLY A 17 -37.07 -15.39 -1.65
CA GLY A 17 -37.77 -15.17 -2.91
C GLY A 17 -39.25 -14.93 -2.70
N ALA A 18 -39.70 -13.73 -2.40
CA ALA A 18 -40.98 -13.14 -2.78
C ALA A 18 -41.33 -11.92 -1.91
N ALA A 19 -40.91 -10.74 -2.34
CA ALA A 19 -41.63 -9.51 -2.04
C ALA A 19 -41.37 -8.51 -3.17
N SER A 20 -42.10 -8.70 -4.25
CA SER A 20 -42.33 -7.66 -5.26
C SER A 20 -43.29 -6.65 -4.66
N ILE A 21 -42.83 -5.42 -4.38
CA ILE A 21 -43.69 -4.27 -4.20
C ILE A 21 -43.32 -3.27 -5.28
N ALA A 22 -44.22 -3.17 -6.23
CA ALA A 22 -44.30 -2.06 -7.16
C ALA A 22 -44.68 -0.80 -6.37
N LEU A 23 -43.87 0.24 -6.43
CA LEU A 23 -44.32 1.60 -6.16
C LEU A 23 -43.93 2.49 -7.33
N LEU A 24 -44.96 3.00 -7.93
CA LEU A 24 -44.97 3.91 -9.06
C LEU A 24 -44.42 5.28 -8.70
N ALA A 25 -43.68 5.79 -9.63
CA ALA A 25 -43.79 7.10 -10.26
C ALA A 25 -43.37 8.35 -9.49
N SER A 26 -42.57 8.96 -10.15
CA SER A 26 -42.56 10.32 -10.68
C SER A 26 -41.39 11.17 -10.24
N ALA A 27 -40.84 11.70 -11.28
CA ALA A 27 -40.26 13.03 -11.38
C ALA A 27 -38.87 13.28 -10.83
N GLY A 28 -38.06 13.63 -11.73
CA GLY A 28 -36.82 14.34 -11.49
C GLY A 28 -35.59 13.52 -11.80
N THR A 29 -35.34 13.31 -13.08
CA THR A 29 -33.98 13.01 -13.56
C THR A 29 -33.13 14.27 -13.34
N ALA A 30 -32.72 14.48 -12.07
CA ALA A 30 -31.54 15.28 -11.86
C ALA A 30 -30.40 14.55 -12.58
N PRO A 31 -29.64 15.22 -13.45
CA PRO A 31 -28.46 14.60 -14.03
C PRO A 31 -27.57 14.21 -12.83
N VAL A 32 -27.41 12.92 -12.62
CA VAL A 32 -26.32 12.41 -11.79
C VAL A 32 -25.09 13.03 -12.38
N ALA A 33 -24.56 14.06 -11.72
CA ALA A 33 -23.31 14.66 -12.11
C ALA A 33 -22.35 13.50 -12.27
N ALA A 34 -21.92 13.27 -13.50
CA ALA A 34 -20.94 12.26 -13.82
C ALA A 34 -19.76 12.59 -12.92
N VAL A 35 -19.54 11.78 -11.87
CA VAL A 35 -18.32 11.83 -11.09
C VAL A 35 -17.23 11.77 -12.13
N PRO A 36 -16.36 12.80 -12.24
CA PRO A 36 -15.29 12.76 -13.21
C PRO A 36 -14.58 11.43 -12.98
N ARG A 37 -14.56 10.57 -14.00
CA ARG A 37 -13.70 9.39 -14.04
C ARG A 37 -12.28 9.93 -14.09
N GLY A 38 -11.81 10.41 -12.92
CA GLY A 38 -10.39 10.66 -12.74
C GLY A 38 -9.71 9.36 -13.14
N THR A 39 -8.75 9.45 -14.01
CA THR A 39 -7.89 8.33 -14.38
C THR A 39 -7.47 7.67 -13.08
N ALA A 40 -7.97 6.45 -12.83
CA ALA A 40 -7.68 5.75 -11.59
C ALA A 40 -6.17 5.73 -11.44
N SER A 41 -5.65 6.28 -10.33
CA SER A 41 -4.22 6.30 -10.10
C SER A 41 -3.68 4.88 -10.21
N SER A 42 -2.72 4.67 -11.11
CA SER A 42 -2.09 3.36 -11.28
C SER A 42 -1.20 2.99 -10.08
N THR A 43 -0.99 3.94 -9.16
CA THR A 43 -0.16 3.79 -7.97
C THR A 43 -0.98 4.02 -6.70
N ILE A 44 -0.89 3.07 -5.78
CA ILE A 44 -1.46 3.17 -4.43
C ILE A 44 -0.32 3.20 -3.43
N VAL A 45 -0.48 4.01 -2.38
CA VAL A 45 0.39 3.97 -1.20
C VAL A 45 -0.42 3.61 0.03
N LEU A 46 0.08 2.64 0.80
CA LEU A 46 -0.50 2.25 2.08
C LEU A 46 0.12 3.09 3.19
N ALA A 47 -0.72 3.82 3.93
CA ALA A 47 -0.33 4.66 5.05
C ALA A 47 -0.71 4.02 6.39
N ASP A 48 0.27 3.71 7.23
CA ASP A 48 0.03 3.26 8.59
C ASP A 48 0.04 4.46 9.54
N HIS A 49 -1.14 4.97 9.88
CA HIS A 49 -1.29 6.17 10.72
C HIS A 49 -0.81 6.01 12.17
N ARG A 50 -0.44 4.81 12.59
CA ARG A 50 0.24 4.61 13.88
C ARG A 50 1.63 5.24 13.90
N TYR A 51 2.21 5.52 12.70
CA TYR A 51 3.56 6.03 12.53
C TYR A 51 3.56 7.29 11.67
N ALA A 52 4.06 8.37 12.24
CA ALA A 52 4.12 9.66 11.55
C ALA A 52 4.91 9.58 10.24
N GLU A 53 6.00 8.83 10.23
CA GLU A 53 6.87 8.64 9.06
C GLU A 53 6.13 7.98 7.90
N SER A 54 5.24 7.01 8.18
CA SER A 54 4.42 6.37 7.16
C SER A 54 3.44 7.36 6.53
N GLY A 55 2.80 8.20 7.35
CA GLY A 55 1.90 9.24 6.88
C GLY A 55 2.63 10.30 6.03
N ILE A 56 3.82 10.74 6.46
CA ILE A 56 4.65 11.71 5.73
C ILE A 56 5.09 11.12 4.37
N PHE A 57 5.53 9.88 4.36
CA PHE A 57 5.89 9.16 3.14
C PHE A 57 4.70 9.05 2.17
N ALA A 58 3.53 8.66 2.68
CA ALA A 58 2.32 8.53 1.87
C ALA A 58 1.88 9.88 1.28
N ALA A 59 1.87 10.94 2.08
CA ALA A 59 1.55 12.29 1.62
C ALA A 59 2.51 12.79 0.54
N SER A 60 3.78 12.40 0.60
CA SER A 60 4.78 12.73 -0.43
C SER A 60 4.46 12.07 -1.78
N LEU A 61 4.05 10.79 -1.79
CA LEU A 61 3.61 10.09 -2.99
C LEU A 61 2.25 10.59 -3.50
N GLU A 62 1.34 10.96 -2.59
CA GLU A 62 0.04 11.54 -2.94
C GLU A 62 0.19 12.85 -3.74
N ARG A 63 1.12 13.73 -3.35
CA ARG A 63 1.44 14.95 -4.11
C ARG A 63 1.92 14.65 -5.54
N GLN A 64 2.38 13.44 -5.80
CA GLN A 64 2.82 12.96 -7.12
C GLN A 64 1.74 12.12 -7.82
N GLY A 65 0.50 12.13 -7.31
CA GLY A 65 -0.65 11.49 -7.94
C GLY A 65 -0.93 10.07 -7.49
N ALA A 66 -0.25 9.53 -6.48
CA ALA A 66 -0.62 8.26 -5.88
C ALA A 66 -1.93 8.40 -5.08
N ARG A 67 -2.72 7.34 -5.02
CA ARG A 67 -3.88 7.26 -4.15
C ARG A 67 -3.47 6.68 -2.79
N VAL A 68 -3.79 7.38 -1.71
CA VAL A 68 -3.54 6.90 -0.35
C VAL A 68 -4.67 5.98 0.11
N ILE A 69 -4.31 4.85 0.71
CA ILE A 69 -5.21 3.95 1.43
C ILE A 69 -4.65 3.73 2.83
N GLU A 70 -5.50 3.84 3.83
CA GLU A 70 -5.14 3.56 5.21
C GLU A 70 -4.86 2.07 5.40
N LEU A 71 -3.72 1.75 6.01
CA LEU A 71 -3.37 0.39 6.38
C LEU A 71 -4.01 0.05 7.74
N ALA A 72 -5.15 -0.63 7.71
CA ALA A 72 -5.84 -1.10 8.91
C ALA A 72 -5.00 -2.11 9.70
N SER A 73 -5.36 -2.35 10.95
CA SER A 73 -4.70 -3.35 11.81
C SER A 73 -4.78 -4.77 11.24
N ASP A 74 -5.86 -5.10 10.53
CA ASP A 74 -6.00 -6.32 9.73
C ASP A 74 -5.52 -6.05 8.30
N ARG A 75 -4.33 -6.56 7.95
CA ARG A 75 -3.68 -6.38 6.63
C ARG A 75 -4.40 -7.14 5.53
N ALA A 76 -4.93 -8.32 5.86
CA ALA A 76 -5.69 -9.12 4.92
C ALA A 76 -7.00 -8.40 4.54
N ARG A 77 -7.67 -7.81 5.52
CA ARG A 77 -8.85 -7.00 5.27
C ARG A 77 -8.54 -5.79 4.40
N THR A 78 -7.47 -5.04 4.69
CA THR A 78 -7.05 -3.93 3.82
C THR A 78 -6.83 -4.40 2.39
N TRP A 79 -6.21 -5.57 2.21
CA TRP A 79 -6.00 -6.14 0.88
C TRP A 79 -7.32 -6.42 0.17
N PHE A 80 -8.17 -7.26 0.74
CA PHE A 80 -9.39 -7.74 0.08
C PHE A 80 -10.45 -6.64 -0.10
N ASP A 81 -10.57 -5.71 0.84
CA ASP A 81 -11.61 -4.67 0.80
C ASP A 81 -11.16 -3.44 -0.03
N ALA A 82 -9.87 -3.13 -0.09
CA ALA A 82 -9.42 -1.86 -0.65
C ALA A 82 -8.37 -1.95 -1.77
N VAL A 83 -7.50 -2.96 -1.79
CA VAL A 83 -6.43 -3.08 -2.80
C VAL A 83 -6.84 -3.98 -3.95
N GLU A 84 -7.23 -5.22 -3.67
CA GLU A 84 -7.58 -6.22 -4.68
C GLU A 84 -8.67 -5.75 -5.66
N PRO A 85 -9.75 -5.06 -5.24
CA PRO A 85 -10.78 -4.56 -6.15
C PRO A 85 -10.25 -3.54 -7.17
N LEU A 86 -9.06 -2.97 -6.97
CA LEU A 86 -8.45 -2.00 -7.86
C LEU A 86 -7.56 -2.64 -8.94
N LEU A 87 -7.23 -3.92 -8.81
CA LEU A 87 -6.42 -4.63 -9.80
C LEU A 87 -7.06 -4.62 -11.20
N PRO A 88 -8.35 -4.99 -11.37
CA PRO A 88 -8.99 -4.94 -12.68
C PRO A 88 -9.20 -3.50 -13.19
N LEU A 89 -9.08 -2.50 -12.32
CA LEU A 89 -9.21 -1.08 -12.67
C LEU A 89 -7.87 -0.45 -13.09
N GLY A 90 -6.81 -1.25 -13.22
CA GLY A 90 -5.52 -0.78 -13.73
C GLY A 90 -4.50 -0.41 -12.66
N LEU A 91 -4.65 -0.88 -11.42
CA LEU A 91 -3.57 -0.78 -10.42
C LEU A 91 -2.30 -1.44 -10.96
N ARG A 92 -1.20 -0.69 -10.94
CA ARG A 92 0.11 -1.14 -11.43
C ARG A 92 1.17 -1.18 -10.34
N CYS A 93 1.04 -0.34 -9.32
CA CYS A 93 2.05 -0.18 -8.29
C CYS A 93 1.41 -0.04 -6.91
N LEU A 94 1.99 -0.71 -5.94
CA LEU A 94 1.66 -0.60 -4.52
C LEU A 94 2.93 -0.25 -3.77
N ALA A 95 2.88 0.81 -2.97
CA ALA A 95 4.01 1.30 -2.17
C ALA A 95 3.64 1.38 -0.69
N GLY A 96 4.63 1.42 0.18
CA GLY A 96 4.41 1.65 1.60
C GLY A 96 5.71 1.87 2.37
N LEU A 97 5.57 2.50 3.54
CA LEU A 97 6.59 2.57 4.58
C LEU A 97 5.97 2.00 5.85
N THR A 98 6.28 0.75 6.18
CA THR A 98 5.57 -0.04 7.20
C THR A 98 6.54 -0.84 8.05
N LEU A 99 6.04 -1.67 8.95
CA LEU A 99 6.84 -2.69 9.59
C LEU A 99 7.10 -3.86 8.62
N GLU A 100 8.16 -4.61 8.87
CA GLU A 100 8.53 -5.78 8.06
C GLU A 100 7.43 -6.86 8.05
N SER A 101 6.76 -7.06 9.19
CA SER A 101 5.63 -7.99 9.31
C SER A 101 4.47 -7.62 8.39
N ASP A 102 4.23 -6.33 8.20
CA ASP A 102 3.15 -5.84 7.34
C ASP A 102 3.49 -6.09 5.86
N LEU A 103 4.74 -5.76 5.48
CA LEU A 103 5.23 -6.06 4.13
C LEU A 103 5.15 -7.56 3.83
N PHE A 104 5.53 -8.43 4.79
CA PHE A 104 5.49 -9.87 4.60
C PHE A 104 4.09 -10.36 4.20
N VAL A 105 3.04 -9.90 4.90
CA VAL A 105 1.66 -10.28 4.57
C VAL A 105 1.24 -9.73 3.22
N LEU A 106 1.47 -8.45 2.96
CA LEU A 106 1.07 -7.78 1.73
C LEU A 106 1.80 -8.35 0.49
N GLU A 107 3.08 -8.66 0.61
CA GLU A 107 3.86 -9.28 -0.46
C GLU A 107 3.31 -10.66 -0.83
N ARG A 108 2.90 -11.46 0.16
CA ARG A 108 2.28 -12.78 -0.09
C ARG A 108 0.94 -12.68 -0.79
N LEU A 109 0.10 -11.74 -0.38
CA LEU A 109 -1.18 -11.49 -1.02
C LEU A 109 -1.00 -10.96 -2.46
N ALA A 110 -0.11 -10.00 -2.66
CA ALA A 110 0.19 -9.44 -3.97
C ALA A 110 0.79 -10.48 -4.94
N ALA A 111 1.64 -11.38 -4.45
CA ALA A 111 2.24 -12.42 -5.27
C ALA A 111 1.20 -13.39 -5.86
N GLN A 112 0.07 -13.62 -5.17
CA GLN A 112 -1.03 -14.46 -5.68
C GLN A 112 -1.68 -13.87 -6.94
N SER A 113 -1.62 -12.55 -7.10
CA SER A 113 -2.11 -11.83 -8.29
C SER A 113 -1.00 -11.49 -9.31
N GLY A 114 0.17 -12.13 -9.20
CA GLY A 114 1.27 -11.99 -10.14
C GLY A 114 2.18 -10.77 -9.92
N ALA A 115 2.03 -10.07 -8.81
CA ALA A 115 2.90 -8.95 -8.49
C ALA A 115 4.29 -9.40 -8.04
N ARG A 116 5.28 -8.52 -8.25
CA ARG A 116 6.66 -8.72 -7.80
C ARG A 116 7.16 -7.51 -7.05
N LYS A 117 8.06 -7.74 -6.13
CA LYS A 117 8.76 -6.70 -5.40
C LYS A 117 9.87 -6.10 -6.28
N PHE A 118 9.82 -4.81 -6.50
CA PHE A 118 10.77 -4.04 -7.30
C PHE A 118 11.79 -3.30 -6.46
N TYR A 119 11.38 -2.92 -5.24
CA TYR A 119 12.23 -2.20 -4.32
C TYR A 119 11.90 -2.60 -2.89
N VAL A 120 12.94 -2.71 -2.06
CA VAL A 120 12.83 -2.78 -0.59
C VAL A 120 13.98 -2.00 0.03
N GLY A 121 13.65 -1.15 0.98
CA GLY A 121 14.60 -0.41 1.82
C GLY A 121 14.36 -0.74 3.29
N MET A 122 15.37 -1.27 3.96
CA MET A 122 15.34 -1.51 5.41
C MET A 122 16.00 -0.33 6.11
N HIS A 123 15.28 0.34 7.01
CA HIS A 123 15.73 1.55 7.71
C HIS A 123 15.85 1.25 9.20
N ASP A 124 17.08 1.16 9.71
CA ASP A 124 17.37 0.84 11.10
C ASP A 124 17.93 2.08 11.84
N TRP A 125 17.18 2.53 12.82
CA TRP A 125 17.51 3.68 13.68
C TRP A 125 18.08 3.26 15.05
N ARG A 126 18.34 1.95 15.26
CA ARG A 126 18.87 1.43 16.53
C ARG A 126 20.38 1.59 16.65
N CYS A 127 21.07 1.93 15.58
CA CYS A 127 22.51 2.06 15.58
C CYS A 127 22.95 3.22 16.48
N ARG A 128 23.95 2.96 17.34
CA ARG A 128 24.51 4.01 18.23
C ARG A 128 25.16 5.15 17.45
N GLU A 129 25.66 4.86 16.25
CA GLU A 129 26.37 5.77 15.37
C GLU A 129 25.47 6.51 14.37
N GLY A 130 24.15 6.27 14.41
CA GLY A 130 23.21 6.87 13.48
C GLY A 130 22.17 5.88 12.96
N SER A 131 21.74 6.07 11.73
CA SER A 131 20.83 5.16 11.01
C SER A 131 21.60 4.33 10.00
N ALA A 132 21.16 3.10 9.79
CA ALA A 132 21.64 2.23 8.73
C ALA A 132 20.48 1.98 7.74
N HIS A 133 20.74 2.15 6.45
CA HIS A 133 19.79 1.84 5.40
C HIS A 133 20.38 0.76 4.49
N ARG A 134 19.61 -0.29 4.25
CA ARG A 134 19.93 -1.35 3.28
C ARG A 134 18.85 -1.35 2.21
N LEU A 135 19.26 -1.06 1.00
CA LEU A 135 18.37 -0.97 -0.17
C LEU A 135 18.64 -2.14 -1.11
N SER A 136 17.60 -2.72 -1.66
CA SER A 136 17.65 -3.71 -2.74
C SER A 136 16.56 -3.39 -3.75
N ALA A 137 16.91 -3.28 -5.02
CA ALA A 137 15.97 -2.95 -6.06
C ALA A 137 16.42 -3.41 -7.44
N THR A 138 15.42 -3.50 -8.33
CA THR A 138 15.59 -3.59 -9.78
C THR A 138 15.37 -2.25 -10.49
N ILE A 139 15.28 -1.17 -9.74
CA ILE A 139 15.19 0.22 -10.22
C ILE A 139 16.47 0.98 -9.85
N ASP A 140 16.61 2.21 -10.32
CA ASP A 140 17.76 3.04 -9.96
C ASP A 140 17.75 3.40 -8.47
N LEU A 141 18.81 3.05 -7.76
CA LEU A 141 18.95 3.32 -6.31
C LEU A 141 19.63 4.67 -6.02
N ASP A 142 20.29 5.30 -6.97
CA ASP A 142 21.12 6.48 -6.69
C ASP A 142 20.27 7.70 -6.25
N PRO A 143 19.10 8.00 -6.84
CA PRO A 143 18.21 9.05 -6.33
C PRO A 143 17.71 8.76 -4.93
N ILE A 144 17.35 7.49 -4.66
CA ILE A 144 16.82 7.05 -3.35
C ILE A 144 17.92 7.15 -2.28
N ALA A 145 19.13 6.71 -2.59
CA ALA A 145 20.28 6.80 -1.70
C ALA A 145 20.61 8.27 -1.37
N THR A 146 20.62 9.13 -2.37
CA THR A 146 20.84 10.56 -2.20
C THR A 146 19.78 11.18 -1.30
N ALA A 147 18.50 10.86 -1.53
CA ALA A 147 17.39 11.35 -0.72
C ALA A 147 17.51 10.94 0.77
N LEU A 148 17.93 9.71 1.05
CA LEU A 148 18.15 9.24 2.41
C LEU A 148 19.32 9.93 3.10
N VAL A 149 20.41 10.18 2.40
CA VAL A 149 21.59 10.86 2.96
C VAL A 149 21.31 12.35 3.20
N THR A 150 20.63 13.01 2.27
CA THR A 150 20.39 14.46 2.33
C THR A 150 19.13 14.85 3.10
N GLY A 151 18.13 13.97 3.16
CA GLY A 151 16.81 14.21 3.75
C GLY A 151 16.83 14.45 5.26
N LYS A 152 17.85 13.94 5.96
CA LYS A 152 18.00 14.12 7.42
C LYS A 152 16.69 13.84 8.15
N GLU A 153 16.17 14.81 8.90
CA GLU A 153 14.91 14.68 9.67
C GLU A 153 13.68 14.50 8.77
N ARG A 154 13.78 14.91 7.51
CA ARG A 154 12.71 14.75 6.49
C ARG A 154 12.91 13.51 5.62
N TRP A 155 13.66 12.53 6.07
CA TRP A 155 14.03 11.36 5.29
C TRP A 155 12.84 10.62 4.67
N ALA A 156 11.72 10.48 5.39
CA ALA A 156 10.52 9.78 4.91
C ALA A 156 9.86 10.54 3.75
N GLU A 157 9.82 11.86 3.83
CA GLU A 157 9.32 12.72 2.76
C GLU A 157 10.24 12.65 1.53
N SER A 158 11.54 12.86 1.74
CA SER A 158 12.53 12.78 0.65
C SER A 158 12.58 11.42 -0.03
N LEU A 159 12.40 10.35 0.75
CA LEU A 159 12.30 8.99 0.23
C LEU A 159 11.07 8.82 -0.66
N GLY A 160 9.90 9.30 -0.22
CA GLY A 160 8.68 9.25 -1.01
C GLY A 160 8.79 10.07 -2.30
N GLU A 161 9.42 11.24 -2.24
CA GLU A 161 9.70 12.07 -3.42
C GLU A 161 10.59 11.33 -4.42
N ALA A 162 11.69 10.76 -3.96
CA ALA A 162 12.62 10.03 -4.82
C ALA A 162 11.97 8.78 -5.44
N LEU A 163 11.21 8.00 -4.67
CA LEU A 163 10.52 6.82 -5.19
C LEU A 163 9.45 7.16 -6.24
N GLY A 164 8.69 8.23 -6.03
CA GLY A 164 7.67 8.64 -6.98
C GLY A 164 8.23 9.20 -8.29
N GLN A 165 9.46 9.72 -8.28
CA GLN A 165 10.16 10.25 -9.45
C GLN A 165 11.03 9.21 -10.15
N THR A 166 11.29 8.06 -9.52
CA THR A 166 12.15 7.03 -10.09
C THR A 166 11.44 6.33 -11.25
N GLU A 167 12.12 6.25 -12.38
CA GLU A 167 11.66 5.47 -13.52
C GLU A 167 11.56 3.99 -13.16
N MET A 168 10.41 3.40 -13.49
CA MET A 168 10.09 2.02 -13.16
C MET A 168 10.62 1.03 -14.21
N GLU A 169 11.72 1.37 -14.87
CA GLU A 169 12.39 0.42 -15.75
C GLU A 169 13.10 -0.65 -14.93
N SER A 170 12.83 -1.90 -15.29
CA SER A 170 13.49 -3.02 -14.63
C SER A 170 14.95 -3.10 -15.05
N ARG A 171 15.85 -3.04 -14.07
CA ARG A 171 17.30 -3.20 -14.23
C ARG A 171 17.78 -4.46 -13.52
N THR A 172 19.04 -4.76 -13.63
CA THR A 172 19.68 -5.80 -12.81
C THR A 172 19.55 -5.42 -11.32
N GLU A 173 19.20 -6.37 -10.48
CA GLU A 173 19.11 -6.14 -9.03
C GLU A 173 20.40 -5.55 -8.47
N ARG A 174 20.28 -4.44 -7.76
CA ARG A 174 21.38 -3.78 -7.04
C ARG A 174 21.07 -3.78 -5.55
N ARG A 175 22.13 -3.83 -4.76
CA ARG A 175 22.06 -3.70 -3.29
C ARG A 175 23.00 -2.61 -2.85
N LEU A 176 22.52 -1.77 -1.92
CA LEU A 176 23.27 -0.65 -1.40
C LEU A 176 23.11 -0.61 0.13
N ALA A 177 24.21 -0.34 0.84
CA ALA A 177 24.19 -0.09 2.27
C ALA A 177 24.69 1.33 2.53
N LEU A 178 23.94 2.09 3.34
CA LEU A 178 24.23 3.47 3.70
C LEU A 178 24.23 3.59 5.23
N ASN A 179 25.21 4.33 5.76
CA ASN A 179 25.22 4.74 7.15
C ASN A 179 25.08 6.26 7.20
N CYS A 180 24.06 6.74 7.92
CA CYS A 180 23.79 8.16 8.07
C CYS A 180 23.91 8.56 9.54
N PRO A 181 24.62 9.67 9.88
CA PRO A 181 24.89 10.06 11.27
C PRO A 181 23.67 10.66 11.98
N MET A 182 22.46 10.24 11.63
CA MET A 182 21.23 10.76 12.22
C MET A 182 20.66 9.82 13.29
N ARG A 183 20.12 10.40 14.35
CA ARG A 183 19.38 9.69 15.40
C ARG A 183 17.88 9.92 15.21
N ALA A 184 17.09 8.83 15.17
CA ALA A 184 15.65 8.96 15.28
C ALA A 184 15.27 9.47 16.67
N ALA A 185 14.47 10.51 16.73
CA ALA A 185 14.10 11.15 18.00
C ALA A 185 13.09 10.33 18.80
N ARG A 186 12.11 9.71 18.16
CA ARG A 186 11.02 8.92 18.80
C ARG A 186 10.34 8.02 17.76
N GLY A 187 9.86 6.82 18.17
CA GLY A 187 9.06 5.94 17.31
C GLY A 187 9.66 4.54 17.11
N PRO A 188 9.10 3.71 16.24
CA PRO A 188 9.69 2.43 15.88
C PRO A 188 11.08 2.66 15.31
N ARG A 189 12.03 1.86 15.80
CA ARG A 189 13.43 2.00 15.42
C ARG A 189 13.77 1.26 14.12
N PHE A 190 12.77 0.68 13.46
CA PHE A 190 12.96 -0.09 12.26
C PHE A 190 11.72 0.01 11.37
N PHE A 191 11.94 0.45 10.13
CA PHE A 191 10.93 0.51 9.09
C PHE A 191 11.40 -0.21 7.83
N VAL A 192 10.43 -0.63 7.02
CA VAL A 192 10.67 -1.12 5.67
C VAL A 192 9.86 -0.26 4.70
N SER A 193 10.56 0.41 3.78
CA SER A 193 9.94 1.02 2.60
C SER A 193 9.97 0.02 1.46
N TRP A 194 8.93 -0.01 0.64
CA TRP A 194 8.81 -1.02 -0.38
C TRP A 194 7.93 -0.57 -1.55
N LEU A 195 8.15 -1.23 -2.69
CA LEU A 195 7.39 -1.05 -3.90
C LEU A 195 7.16 -2.40 -4.55
N ILE A 196 5.89 -2.73 -4.75
CA ILE A 196 5.41 -3.94 -5.42
C ILE A 196 4.74 -3.52 -6.71
N ARG A 197 4.96 -4.29 -7.79
CA ARG A 197 4.44 -3.95 -9.11
C ARG A 197 3.84 -5.17 -9.81
N TRP A 198 2.76 -4.93 -10.54
CA TRP A 198 2.20 -5.85 -11.51
C TRP A 198 2.79 -5.53 -12.89
N THR A 199 3.47 -6.52 -13.47
CA THR A 199 3.91 -6.44 -14.87
C THR A 199 2.75 -6.85 -15.76
N ALA A 200 2.46 -6.04 -16.77
CA ALA A 200 1.46 -6.37 -17.80
C ALA A 200 1.87 -7.59 -18.59
#